data_d0f57acee56dc3aeb0f5773afee0df1b
#
_entry.id   d0f57acee56dc3aeb0f5773afee0df1b
#
_cell.length_a   1.000
_cell.length_b   1.000
_cell.length_c   1.000
_cell.angle_alpha   90.00
_cell.angle_beta   90.00
_cell.angle_gamma   90.00
#
_symmetry.space_group_name_H-M   'P 1'
#
loop_
_entity.id
_entity.type
_entity.pdbx_description
1 polymer ?
#
loop_
_entity_poly.entity_id
_entity_poly.type
_entity_poly.pdbx_seq_one_letter_code
_entity_poly.pdbx_strand_id
1 'polypeptide(L)'
;MIKSKQIKEYEFELDYFIDESVVGYLKYEVTYEVVNVTDVFVNDKYRRQGIATELFNYLFNSVKPEKFMLEVNENNLGAINLYKKFGFVTIHVRKKYYKDGDALIMESKVCDDVYILAIESSCDETSVSIVKNGTVDVATTVNSQIDVHKKYGGVVPEVASRMHLENITFVLDETLSKANMKLEDMDAFACTYAPGLLGSLLVGLETTKTLSLIYNRPFIKVNHMMGHIYANNIGNNMSYPLLALIVSGGHTDLIYMESETSIEYVGQTLDDAVGECFDKVARIVNLPYPGGPNVEKLALNGKDTYPMPNLLSDGSTNFSFSGIKSHVVNLAHNEKQRGNSINEEDLCCSFQNAVTKSLVSKTLLALNKTGAKNLIMAGGVASNSFIRESIRKMCEENNINFSVPDKKYCTDNGTMIGAAAYVLYKNNKFAGLDTNAKSHELLTL
;
A
#
# COMPACT_ATOMS: atom_id res chain seq x y z
N MET A 1 23.57 12.39 -17.10
CA MET A 1 23.99 13.36 -16.06
C MET A 1 23.33 14.70 -16.33
N ILE A 2 22.76 15.37 -15.31
CA ILE A 2 22.17 16.71 -15.45
C ILE A 2 23.12 17.74 -14.87
N LYS A 3 23.30 18.87 -15.59
CA LYS A 3 24.04 20.05 -15.10
C LYS A 3 23.15 21.28 -15.21
N SER A 4 23.13 22.09 -14.15
CA SER A 4 22.42 23.35 -14.10
C SER A 4 23.38 24.49 -14.41
N LYS A 5 22.94 25.46 -15.21
CA LYS A 5 23.67 26.72 -15.49
C LYS A 5 22.71 27.89 -15.43
N GLN A 6 23.19 29.02 -14.91
CA GLN A 6 22.49 30.30 -14.99
C GLN A 6 22.82 30.98 -16.31
N ILE A 7 21.78 31.39 -17.06
CA ILE A 7 21.94 32.07 -18.36
C ILE A 7 21.92 33.59 -18.17
N LYS A 8 20.97 34.07 -17.34
CA LYS A 8 20.81 35.49 -16.96
C LYS A 8 20.36 35.56 -15.49
N GLU A 9 20.13 36.79 -15.00
CA GLU A 9 19.84 37.02 -13.58
C GLU A 9 18.73 36.14 -13.00
N TYR A 10 17.68 35.85 -13.79
CA TYR A 10 16.51 35.03 -13.38
C TYR A 10 16.25 33.84 -14.31
N GLU A 11 17.11 33.65 -15.35
CA GLU A 11 16.96 32.57 -16.33
C GLU A 11 17.98 31.47 -16.09
N PHE A 12 17.52 30.22 -16.10
CA PHE A 12 18.32 29.03 -15.85
C PHE A 12 18.06 27.96 -16.92
N GLU A 13 19.05 27.10 -17.12
CA GLU A 13 18.95 25.95 -18.03
C GLU A 13 19.51 24.70 -17.35
N LEU A 14 18.80 23.60 -17.47
CA LEU A 14 19.24 22.28 -17.10
C LEU A 14 19.57 21.49 -18.35
N ASP A 15 20.83 21.11 -18.52
CA ASP A 15 21.31 20.31 -19.64
C ASP A 15 21.43 18.85 -19.26
N TYR A 16 20.88 17.96 -20.08
CA TYR A 16 21.00 16.51 -19.92
C TYR A 16 22.09 15.97 -20.86
N PHE A 17 23.11 15.31 -20.28
CA PHE A 17 24.27 14.81 -21.01
C PHE A 17 24.24 13.29 -21.13
N ILE A 18 24.55 12.80 -22.35
CA ILE A 18 24.95 11.41 -22.64
C ILE A 18 26.27 11.53 -23.41
N ASP A 19 27.31 10.80 -22.97
CA ASP A 19 28.64 10.78 -23.59
C ASP A 19 29.19 12.19 -23.96
N GLU A 20 29.15 13.10 -22.97
CA GLU A 20 29.60 14.50 -23.09
C GLU A 20 28.76 15.39 -24.03
N SER A 21 27.77 14.86 -24.71
CA SER A 21 26.87 15.60 -25.60
C SER A 21 25.57 15.97 -24.90
N VAL A 22 25.08 17.20 -25.08
CA VAL A 22 23.76 17.61 -24.60
C VAL A 22 22.70 17.00 -25.51
N VAL A 23 21.86 16.11 -24.96
CA VAL A 23 20.79 15.42 -25.70
C VAL A 23 19.39 15.92 -25.35
N GLY A 24 19.28 16.76 -24.35
CA GLY A 24 18.03 17.41 -23.94
C GLY A 24 18.31 18.57 -22.98
N TYR A 25 17.39 19.51 -22.88
CA TYR A 25 17.45 20.60 -21.91
C TYR A 25 16.08 21.04 -21.45
N LEU A 26 16.05 21.74 -20.30
CA LEU A 26 14.88 22.43 -19.75
C LEU A 26 15.31 23.84 -19.34
N LYS A 27 14.60 24.85 -19.86
CA LYS A 27 14.80 26.25 -19.49
C LYS A 27 13.70 26.75 -18.61
N TYR A 28 14.02 27.52 -17.61
CA TYR A 28 13.07 28.14 -16.72
C TYR A 28 13.50 29.51 -16.22
N GLU A 29 12.52 30.30 -15.85
CA GLU A 29 12.70 31.63 -15.24
C GLU A 29 12.12 31.58 -13.82
N VAL A 30 12.80 32.23 -12.88
CA VAL A 30 12.35 32.38 -11.50
C VAL A 30 11.94 33.83 -11.31
N THR A 31 10.67 34.09 -11.09
CA THR A 31 10.13 35.44 -10.86
C THR A 31 9.34 35.43 -9.56
N TYR A 32 9.87 36.07 -8.52
CA TYR A 32 9.37 35.98 -7.14
C TYR A 32 9.28 34.51 -6.70
N GLU A 33 8.10 34.03 -6.35
CA GLU A 33 7.83 32.65 -5.89
C GLU A 33 7.26 31.73 -6.98
N VAL A 34 7.40 32.16 -8.26
CA VAL A 34 6.90 31.41 -9.43
C VAL A 34 8.05 30.98 -10.32
N VAL A 35 8.07 29.71 -10.69
CA VAL A 35 8.97 29.19 -11.73
C VAL A 35 8.19 28.99 -13.02
N ASN A 36 8.56 29.73 -14.06
CA ASN A 36 8.01 29.59 -15.39
C ASN A 36 8.92 28.68 -16.23
N VAL A 37 8.47 27.50 -16.61
CA VAL A 37 9.17 26.64 -17.57
C VAL A 37 8.92 27.18 -18.96
N THR A 38 9.99 27.71 -19.60
CA THR A 38 9.91 28.43 -20.85
C THR A 38 10.19 27.54 -22.07
N ASP A 39 11.02 26.51 -21.92
CA ASP A 39 11.35 25.61 -23.04
C ASP A 39 11.79 24.24 -22.53
N VAL A 40 11.37 23.17 -23.22
CA VAL A 40 11.78 21.80 -22.94
C VAL A 40 12.05 21.09 -24.27
N PHE A 41 13.27 20.62 -24.41
CA PHE A 41 13.70 19.93 -25.61
C PHE A 41 14.38 18.60 -25.30
N VAL A 42 14.08 17.59 -26.10
CA VAL A 42 14.79 16.30 -26.13
C VAL A 42 15.00 15.92 -27.58
N ASN A 43 16.25 15.66 -27.95
CA ASN A 43 16.63 15.23 -29.29
C ASN A 43 15.83 13.97 -29.70
N ASP A 44 15.34 13.93 -30.92
CA ASP A 44 14.42 12.92 -31.44
C ASP A 44 14.93 11.48 -31.22
N LYS A 45 16.25 11.26 -31.37
CA LYS A 45 16.88 9.95 -31.15
C LYS A 45 16.79 9.44 -29.71
N TYR A 46 16.58 10.35 -28.75
CA TYR A 46 16.57 10.06 -27.32
C TYR A 46 15.19 10.27 -26.68
N ARG A 47 14.15 10.55 -27.49
CA ARG A 47 12.76 10.68 -26.99
C ARG A 47 12.25 9.35 -26.44
N ARG A 48 11.29 9.42 -25.53
CA ARG A 48 10.65 8.28 -24.83
C ARG A 48 11.59 7.43 -23.99
N GLN A 49 12.78 7.93 -23.64
CA GLN A 49 13.75 7.27 -22.74
C GLN A 49 13.76 7.88 -21.32
N GLY A 50 12.75 8.69 -20.98
CA GLY A 50 12.64 9.27 -19.63
C GLY A 50 13.36 10.60 -19.41
N ILE A 51 14.18 11.09 -20.36
CA ILE A 51 15.03 12.29 -20.19
C ILE A 51 14.25 13.53 -19.73
N ALA A 52 13.12 13.84 -20.36
CA ALA A 52 12.29 14.97 -19.94
C ALA A 52 11.76 14.77 -18.50
N THR A 53 11.40 13.54 -18.14
CA THR A 53 10.97 13.20 -16.77
C THR A 53 12.08 13.45 -15.76
N GLU A 54 13.33 13.06 -16.08
CA GLU A 54 14.47 13.29 -15.19
C GLU A 54 14.78 14.79 -15.04
N LEU A 55 14.67 15.58 -16.13
CA LEU A 55 14.85 17.04 -16.09
C LEU A 55 13.80 17.71 -15.18
N PHE A 56 12.52 17.32 -15.29
CA PHE A 56 11.48 17.82 -14.39
C PHE A 56 11.69 17.38 -12.95
N ASN A 57 12.05 16.13 -12.70
CA ASN A 57 12.38 15.64 -11.34
C ASN A 57 13.52 16.46 -10.73
N TYR A 58 14.56 16.75 -11.52
CA TYR A 58 15.67 17.57 -11.05
C TYR A 58 15.21 18.99 -10.72
N LEU A 59 14.39 19.62 -11.58
CA LEU A 59 13.85 20.96 -11.36
C LEU A 59 13.01 21.01 -10.06
N PHE A 60 12.06 20.10 -9.89
CA PHE A 60 11.18 20.06 -8.73
C PHE A 60 11.93 19.78 -7.41
N ASN A 61 13.04 19.06 -7.47
CA ASN A 61 13.89 18.79 -6.29
C ASN A 61 14.85 19.96 -5.98
N SER A 62 15.24 20.73 -6.99
CA SER A 62 16.28 21.77 -6.86
C SER A 62 15.71 23.16 -6.52
N VAL A 63 14.47 23.44 -6.91
CA VAL A 63 13.81 24.74 -6.72
C VAL A 63 12.46 24.51 -6.04
N LYS A 64 12.17 25.29 -4.99
CA LYS A 64 10.90 25.23 -4.26
C LYS A 64 10.16 26.56 -4.35
N PRO A 65 9.49 26.85 -5.49
CA PRO A 65 8.63 28.01 -5.63
C PRO A 65 7.25 27.74 -5.01
N GLU A 66 6.41 28.77 -4.92
CA GLU A 66 4.99 28.58 -4.58
C GLU A 66 4.27 27.78 -5.67
N LYS A 67 4.66 27.98 -6.94
CA LYS A 67 4.10 27.25 -8.07
C LYS A 67 5.02 27.22 -9.29
N PHE A 68 4.82 26.21 -10.11
CA PHE A 68 5.38 26.13 -11.46
C PHE A 68 4.29 26.47 -12.48
N MET A 69 4.69 27.19 -13.54
CA MET A 69 3.83 27.53 -14.67
C MET A 69 4.51 27.16 -15.99
N LEU A 70 3.72 26.87 -17.00
CA LEU A 70 4.17 26.68 -18.38
C LEU A 70 3.06 26.99 -19.39
N GLU A 71 3.46 27.22 -20.64
CA GLU A 71 2.55 27.30 -21.78
C GLU A 71 2.85 26.15 -22.75
N VAL A 72 1.81 25.52 -23.28
CA VAL A 72 1.96 24.40 -24.23
C VAL A 72 0.88 24.46 -25.32
N ASN A 73 1.26 24.13 -26.55
CA ASN A 73 0.30 23.99 -27.64
C ASN A 73 -0.66 22.83 -27.35
N GLU A 74 -1.98 23.05 -27.51
CA GLU A 74 -3.02 22.05 -27.29
C GLU A 74 -2.83 20.77 -28.11
N ASN A 75 -2.17 20.86 -29.27
CA ASN A 75 -1.87 19.74 -30.13
C ASN A 75 -0.64 18.91 -29.67
N ASN A 76 0.15 19.39 -28.71
CA ASN A 76 1.30 18.68 -28.19
C ASN A 76 0.89 17.72 -27.06
N LEU A 77 0.13 16.67 -27.42
CA LEU A 77 -0.39 15.69 -26.46
C LEU A 77 0.72 14.98 -25.66
N GLY A 78 1.90 14.80 -26.27
CA GLY A 78 3.06 14.18 -25.60
C GLY A 78 3.56 15.01 -24.43
N ALA A 79 3.72 16.32 -24.63
CA ALA A 79 4.13 17.25 -23.58
C ALA A 79 3.04 17.42 -22.51
N ILE A 80 1.79 17.58 -22.93
CA ILE A 80 0.65 17.69 -22.01
C ILE A 80 0.56 16.48 -21.07
N ASN A 81 0.72 15.27 -21.60
CA ASN A 81 0.71 14.05 -20.78
C ASN A 81 1.91 13.97 -19.83
N LEU A 82 3.09 14.47 -20.25
CA LEU A 82 4.25 14.60 -19.36
C LEU A 82 3.94 15.58 -18.22
N TYR A 83 3.44 16.77 -18.53
CA TYR A 83 3.16 17.80 -17.54
C TYR A 83 2.08 17.39 -16.53
N LYS A 84 1.04 16.69 -16.98
CA LYS A 84 0.03 16.12 -16.09
C LYS A 84 0.60 15.13 -15.06
N LYS A 85 1.66 14.37 -15.40
CA LYS A 85 2.37 13.49 -14.44
C LYS A 85 3.05 14.27 -13.32
N PHE A 86 3.42 15.55 -13.56
CA PHE A 86 3.98 16.47 -12.58
C PHE A 86 2.93 17.37 -11.91
N GLY A 87 1.64 16.98 -11.98
CA GLY A 87 0.57 17.71 -11.31
C GLY A 87 0.14 19.01 -12.01
N PHE A 88 0.60 19.27 -13.23
CA PHE A 88 0.14 20.45 -13.97
C PHE A 88 -1.32 20.28 -14.41
N VAL A 89 -2.12 21.29 -14.11
CA VAL A 89 -3.52 21.43 -14.54
C VAL A 89 -3.67 22.65 -15.43
N THR A 90 -4.55 22.58 -16.45
CA THR A 90 -4.83 23.73 -17.30
C THR A 90 -5.68 24.74 -16.51
N ILE A 91 -5.18 25.95 -16.34
CA ILE A 91 -5.87 27.05 -15.63
C ILE A 91 -6.45 28.06 -16.59
N HIS A 92 -5.90 28.17 -17.82
CA HIS A 92 -6.40 29.11 -18.82
C HIS A 92 -6.05 28.63 -20.23
N VAL A 93 -6.83 29.08 -21.23
CA VAL A 93 -6.60 28.81 -22.66
C VAL A 93 -6.48 30.12 -23.40
N ARG A 94 -5.29 30.38 -24.00
CA ARG A 94 -5.03 31.55 -24.83
C ARG A 94 -5.32 31.20 -26.28
N LYS A 95 -6.45 31.72 -26.80
CA LYS A 95 -6.94 31.40 -28.14
C LYS A 95 -6.02 31.90 -29.25
N LYS A 96 -5.78 31.07 -30.29
CA LYS A 96 -5.00 31.40 -31.50
C LYS A 96 -3.60 31.92 -31.23
N TYR A 97 -2.97 31.42 -30.16
CA TYR A 97 -1.63 31.83 -29.78
C TYR A 97 -0.56 31.21 -30.68
N TYR A 98 -0.68 29.95 -31.02
CA TYR A 98 0.15 29.28 -32.00
C TYR A 98 -0.48 29.35 -33.38
N LYS A 99 0.33 29.18 -34.43
CA LYS A 99 -0.16 29.19 -35.83
C LYS A 99 -1.17 28.06 -36.10
N ASP A 100 -1.08 26.97 -35.34
CA ASP A 100 -1.82 25.70 -35.52
C ASP A 100 -2.70 25.33 -34.34
N GLY A 101 -2.86 26.21 -33.33
CA GLY A 101 -3.70 25.91 -32.19
C GLY A 101 -3.67 26.94 -31.05
N ASP A 102 -4.39 26.61 -30.01
CA ASP A 102 -4.44 27.41 -28.77
C ASP A 102 -3.26 27.07 -27.85
N ALA A 103 -2.89 28.01 -26.96
CA ALA A 103 -1.97 27.73 -25.87
C ALA A 103 -2.72 27.36 -24.61
N LEU A 104 -2.40 26.23 -24.03
CA LEU A 104 -2.83 25.86 -22.68
C LEU A 104 -1.84 26.45 -21.67
N ILE A 105 -2.30 27.32 -20.79
CA ILE A 105 -1.53 27.77 -19.64
C ILE A 105 -1.78 26.76 -18.53
N MET A 106 -0.72 26.11 -18.08
CA MET A 106 -0.78 25.08 -17.05
C MET A 106 -0.02 25.50 -15.81
N GLU A 107 -0.57 25.18 -14.64
CA GLU A 107 0.00 25.44 -13.32
C GLU A 107 0.16 24.14 -12.55
N SER A 108 1.29 23.96 -11.88
CA SER A 108 1.50 22.95 -10.85
C SER A 108 1.93 23.67 -9.57
N LYS A 109 1.14 23.58 -8.51
CA LYS A 109 1.55 24.05 -7.20
C LYS A 109 2.60 23.10 -6.63
N VAL A 110 3.64 23.66 -6.02
CA VAL A 110 4.51 22.88 -5.14
C VAL A 110 3.63 22.54 -3.94
N CYS A 111 3.19 21.29 -3.85
CA CYS A 111 2.64 20.84 -2.61
C CYS A 111 3.80 20.83 -1.61
N ASP A 112 3.69 21.57 -0.52
CA ASP A 112 4.55 21.39 0.63
C ASP A 112 4.56 19.91 0.99
N ASP A 113 5.70 19.43 1.46
CA ASP A 113 5.77 18.06 1.95
C ASP A 113 4.74 17.86 3.04
N VAL A 114 3.82 16.94 2.85
CA VAL A 114 2.76 16.62 3.81
C VAL A 114 3.22 15.49 4.71
N TYR A 115 3.29 15.77 6.01
CA TYR A 115 3.65 14.80 7.05
C TYR A 115 2.41 14.36 7.82
N ILE A 116 2.09 13.08 7.77
CA ILE A 116 0.96 12.50 8.48
C ILE A 116 1.49 11.56 9.56
N LEU A 117 1.12 11.83 10.82
CA LEU A 117 1.31 10.88 11.90
C LEU A 117 0.12 9.93 11.92
N ALA A 118 0.41 8.63 11.83
CA ALA A 118 -0.60 7.59 11.71
C ALA A 118 -0.45 6.54 12.81
N ILE A 119 -1.58 6.13 13.40
CA ILE A 119 -1.67 5.13 14.47
C ILE A 119 -2.42 3.90 13.98
N GLU A 120 -1.80 2.73 14.16
CA GLU A 120 -2.43 1.42 13.99
C GLU A 120 -2.52 0.72 15.34
N SER A 121 -3.74 0.31 15.71
CA SER A 121 -4.02 -0.41 16.97
C SER A 121 -5.20 -1.36 16.84
N SER A 122 -5.50 -1.87 15.64
CA SER A 122 -6.73 -2.63 15.38
C SER A 122 -6.75 -4.04 15.97
N CYS A 123 -5.58 -4.63 16.24
CA CYS A 123 -5.48 -6.02 16.72
C CYS A 123 -4.43 -6.16 17.84
N ASP A 124 -3.25 -6.68 17.54
CA ASP A 124 -2.19 -6.98 18.52
C ASP A 124 -0.86 -6.24 18.26
N GLU A 125 -0.83 -5.28 17.33
CA GLU A 125 0.27 -4.35 17.10
C GLU A 125 -0.11 -2.94 17.51
N THR A 126 0.67 -2.34 18.43
CA THR A 126 0.65 -0.89 18.66
C THR A 126 1.70 -0.26 17.78
N SER A 127 1.28 0.48 16.76
CA SER A 127 2.23 1.11 15.84
C SER A 127 1.91 2.58 15.61
N VAL A 128 2.97 3.40 15.58
CA VAL A 128 2.92 4.80 15.18
C VAL A 128 3.94 5.02 14.07
N SER A 129 3.55 5.77 13.06
CA SER A 129 4.42 6.11 11.93
C SER A 129 4.26 7.55 11.52
N ILE A 130 5.32 8.14 10.98
CA ILE A 130 5.29 9.42 10.27
C ILE A 130 5.53 9.13 8.80
N VAL A 131 4.54 9.44 7.97
CA VAL A 131 4.59 9.19 6.53
C VAL A 131 4.56 10.51 5.79
N LYS A 132 5.52 10.68 4.88
CA LYS A 132 5.64 11.86 4.03
C LYS A 132 5.03 11.57 2.66
N ASN A 133 4.10 12.40 2.23
CA ASN A 133 3.46 12.36 0.90
C ASN A 133 2.87 10.99 0.54
N GLY A 134 2.52 10.17 1.55
CA GLY A 134 1.92 8.85 1.37
C GLY A 134 2.84 7.78 0.76
N THR A 135 4.12 8.08 0.53
CA THR A 135 5.06 7.20 -0.18
C THR A 135 6.38 6.96 0.56
N VAL A 136 6.71 7.83 1.52
CA VAL A 136 7.97 7.74 2.26
C VAL A 136 7.70 7.47 3.74
N ASP A 137 8.19 6.36 4.23
CA ASP A 137 8.24 6.03 5.66
C ASP A 137 9.40 6.83 6.29
N VAL A 138 9.06 7.91 7.00
CA VAL A 138 10.05 8.76 7.68
C VAL A 138 10.55 8.07 8.95
N ALA A 139 9.61 7.56 9.74
CA ALA A 139 9.91 6.77 10.94
C ALA A 139 8.70 5.92 11.31
N THR A 140 8.98 4.71 11.75
CA THR A 140 7.98 3.76 12.23
C THR A 140 8.47 3.06 13.48
N THR A 141 7.59 2.95 14.46
CA THR A 141 7.77 2.10 15.64
C THR A 141 6.59 1.15 15.73
N VAL A 142 6.89 -0.13 15.92
CA VAL A 142 5.91 -1.19 16.13
C VAL A 142 6.21 -1.90 17.43
N ASN A 143 5.24 -1.97 18.32
CA ASN A 143 5.27 -2.79 19.54
C ASN A 143 4.27 -3.93 19.37
N SER A 144 4.79 -5.13 19.09
CA SER A 144 3.97 -6.33 18.88
C SER A 144 3.70 -7.08 20.16
N GLN A 145 2.48 -7.53 20.33
CA GLN A 145 1.99 -8.29 21.48
C GLN A 145 2.03 -9.81 21.26
N ILE A 146 2.62 -10.27 20.13
CA ILE A 146 2.66 -11.69 19.74
C ILE A 146 3.17 -12.59 20.89
N ASP A 147 4.22 -12.19 21.60
CA ASP A 147 4.82 -13.00 22.66
C ASP A 147 3.89 -13.15 23.90
N VAL A 148 2.99 -12.21 24.12
CA VAL A 148 1.95 -12.32 25.14
C VAL A 148 0.85 -13.23 24.66
N HIS A 149 0.36 -13.04 23.46
CA HIS A 149 -0.76 -13.79 22.89
C HIS A 149 -0.42 -15.24 22.55
N LYS A 150 0.83 -15.59 22.31
CA LYS A 150 1.33 -16.98 22.20
C LYS A 150 0.92 -17.83 23.41
N LYS A 151 0.92 -17.27 24.62
CA LYS A 151 0.56 -17.97 25.85
C LYS A 151 -0.90 -18.39 25.88
N TYR A 152 -1.75 -17.69 25.13
CA TYR A 152 -3.19 -17.96 25.04
C TYR A 152 -3.56 -18.74 23.77
N GLY A 153 -2.59 -18.96 22.87
CA GLY A 153 -2.83 -19.62 21.58
C GLY A 153 -3.60 -18.75 20.57
N GLY A 154 -3.61 -17.43 20.75
CA GLY A 154 -4.25 -16.44 19.87
C GLY A 154 -4.58 -15.16 20.61
N VAL A 155 -5.05 -14.15 19.89
CA VAL A 155 -5.33 -12.82 20.44
C VAL A 155 -6.48 -12.84 21.45
N VAL A 156 -6.26 -12.23 22.61
CA VAL A 156 -7.27 -12.00 23.65
C VAL A 156 -7.62 -10.50 23.66
N PRO A 157 -8.83 -10.11 23.24
CA PRO A 157 -9.18 -8.70 22.99
C PRO A 157 -8.98 -7.77 24.19
N GLU A 158 -9.31 -8.21 25.40
CA GLU A 158 -9.14 -7.39 26.61
C GLU A 158 -7.66 -7.17 26.93
N VAL A 159 -6.83 -8.19 26.78
CA VAL A 159 -5.38 -8.09 26.97
C VAL A 159 -4.79 -7.14 25.95
N ALA A 160 -5.18 -7.28 24.67
CA ALA A 160 -4.71 -6.43 23.59
C ALA A 160 -5.02 -4.96 23.87
N SER A 161 -6.26 -4.64 24.25
CA SER A 161 -6.69 -3.26 24.55
C SER A 161 -5.88 -2.63 25.68
N ARG A 162 -5.61 -3.36 26.76
CA ARG A 162 -4.81 -2.88 27.88
C ARG A 162 -3.36 -2.60 27.46
N MET A 163 -2.77 -3.50 26.68
CA MET A 163 -1.40 -3.32 26.21
C MET A 163 -1.27 -2.13 25.25
N HIS A 164 -2.26 -1.86 24.40
CA HIS A 164 -2.26 -0.65 23.58
C HIS A 164 -2.24 0.61 24.46
N LEU A 165 -3.09 0.65 25.50
CA LEU A 165 -3.16 1.80 26.41
C LEU A 165 -1.83 2.02 27.15
N GLU A 166 -1.15 0.96 27.56
CA GLU A 166 0.13 1.05 28.25
C GLU A 166 1.27 1.50 27.33
N ASN A 167 1.22 1.13 26.04
CA ASN A 167 2.35 1.32 25.12
C ASN A 167 2.23 2.54 24.21
N ILE A 168 1.02 3.07 23.95
CA ILE A 168 0.79 4.06 22.89
C ILE A 168 1.68 5.32 23.05
N THR A 169 1.86 5.82 24.25
CA THR A 169 2.68 7.02 24.53
C THR A 169 4.16 6.74 24.27
N PHE A 170 4.66 5.59 24.68
CA PHE A 170 6.06 5.21 24.45
C PHE A 170 6.36 5.02 22.95
N VAL A 171 5.45 4.36 22.22
CA VAL A 171 5.58 4.15 20.77
C VAL A 171 5.52 5.48 20.02
N LEU A 172 4.67 6.40 20.46
CA LEU A 172 4.59 7.76 19.91
C LEU A 172 5.90 8.54 20.10
N ASP A 173 6.39 8.59 21.36
CA ASP A 173 7.63 9.32 21.70
C ASP A 173 8.85 8.74 20.97
N GLU A 174 8.93 7.42 20.88
CA GLU A 174 10.02 6.75 20.16
C GLU A 174 9.97 7.07 18.65
N THR A 175 8.78 7.11 18.05
CA THR A 175 8.61 7.44 16.62
C THR A 175 9.04 8.88 16.34
N LEU A 176 8.60 9.84 17.15
CA LEU A 176 9.01 11.25 17.02
C LEU A 176 10.52 11.41 17.18
N SER A 177 11.11 10.71 18.17
CA SER A 177 12.54 10.72 18.40
C SER A 177 13.32 10.15 17.20
N LYS A 178 12.89 9.05 16.62
CA LYS A 178 13.49 8.45 15.41
C LYS A 178 13.43 9.38 14.20
N ALA A 179 12.32 10.12 14.06
CA ALA A 179 12.13 11.08 12.99
C ALA A 179 12.89 12.38 13.22
N ASN A 180 13.32 12.65 14.45
CA ASN A 180 13.79 13.96 14.90
C ASN A 180 12.78 15.08 14.57
N MET A 181 11.50 14.81 14.79
CA MET A 181 10.35 15.68 14.51
C MET A 181 9.50 15.87 15.77
N LYS A 182 8.64 16.88 15.75
CA LYS A 182 7.67 17.19 16.81
C LYS A 182 6.26 17.05 16.28
N LEU A 183 5.27 17.00 17.20
CA LEU A 183 3.85 16.91 16.84
C LEU A 183 3.35 18.16 16.08
N GLU A 184 3.96 19.31 16.31
CA GLU A 184 3.67 20.56 15.60
C GLU A 184 4.02 20.51 14.09
N ASP A 185 4.96 19.64 13.73
CA ASP A 185 5.44 19.49 12.35
C ASP A 185 4.46 18.67 11.49
N MET A 186 3.42 18.11 12.10
CA MET A 186 2.44 17.25 11.40
C MET A 186 1.35 18.07 10.74
N ASP A 187 1.00 17.73 9.50
CA ASP A 187 -0.09 18.34 8.74
C ASP A 187 -1.44 17.70 9.01
N ALA A 188 -1.45 16.42 9.42
CA ALA A 188 -2.65 15.69 9.81
C ALA A 188 -2.31 14.54 10.76
N PHE A 189 -3.34 14.10 11.48
CA PHE A 189 -3.29 12.91 12.32
C PHE A 189 -4.28 11.86 11.81
N ALA A 190 -3.84 10.61 11.71
CA ALA A 190 -4.63 9.52 11.18
C ALA A 190 -4.62 8.31 12.10
N CYS A 191 -5.70 7.53 12.09
CA CYS A 191 -5.71 6.23 12.74
C CYS A 191 -6.65 5.25 12.05
N THR A 192 -6.45 3.98 12.34
CA THR A 192 -7.41 2.94 12.01
C THR A 192 -8.65 3.08 12.89
N TYR A 193 -9.84 3.10 12.25
CA TYR A 193 -11.10 3.17 12.97
C TYR A 193 -11.96 1.91 12.80
N ALA A 194 -11.71 1.13 11.75
CA ALA A 194 -12.43 -0.09 11.37
C ALA A 194 -11.66 -0.86 10.27
N PRO A 195 -11.91 -2.18 10.10
CA PRO A 195 -12.38 -3.11 11.13
C PRO A 195 -11.31 -3.42 12.17
N GLY A 196 -11.70 -4.01 13.31
CA GLY A 196 -10.76 -4.45 14.33
C GLY A 196 -11.41 -4.71 15.70
N LEU A 197 -10.60 -4.97 16.71
CA LEU A 197 -11.02 -5.14 18.09
C LEU A 197 -11.44 -3.79 18.68
N LEU A 198 -12.71 -3.62 19.05
CA LEU A 198 -13.25 -2.32 19.48
C LEU A 198 -12.41 -1.62 20.56
N GLY A 199 -12.04 -2.35 21.61
CA GLY A 199 -11.24 -1.78 22.70
C GLY A 199 -9.84 -1.35 22.24
N SER A 200 -9.23 -2.08 21.32
CA SER A 200 -7.94 -1.77 20.74
C SER A 200 -8.02 -0.55 19.81
N LEU A 201 -9.01 -0.54 18.91
CA LEU A 201 -9.27 0.60 18.01
C LEU A 201 -9.51 1.91 18.78
N LEU A 202 -10.25 1.85 19.90
CA LEU A 202 -10.54 3.04 20.71
C LEU A 202 -9.27 3.72 21.24
N VAL A 203 -8.23 2.97 21.56
CA VAL A 203 -6.97 3.56 22.06
C VAL A 203 -6.33 4.45 20.98
N GLY A 204 -6.15 3.92 19.77
CA GLY A 204 -5.61 4.71 18.65
C GLY A 204 -6.52 5.87 18.24
N LEU A 205 -7.84 5.62 18.19
CA LEU A 205 -8.84 6.61 17.79
C LEU A 205 -8.87 7.81 18.73
N GLU A 206 -8.99 7.59 20.06
CA GLU A 206 -9.07 8.68 21.02
C GLU A 206 -7.72 9.41 21.17
N THR A 207 -6.60 8.71 21.03
CA THR A 207 -5.28 9.35 20.97
C THR A 207 -5.20 10.29 19.76
N THR A 208 -5.59 9.82 18.57
CA THR A 208 -5.51 10.61 17.34
C THR A 208 -6.45 11.82 17.37
N LYS A 209 -7.69 11.66 17.86
CA LYS A 209 -8.64 12.78 18.04
C LYS A 209 -8.08 13.84 19.00
N THR A 210 -7.46 13.39 20.09
CA THR A 210 -6.84 14.29 21.08
C THR A 210 -5.73 15.11 20.44
N LEU A 211 -4.84 14.47 19.68
CA LEU A 211 -3.76 15.15 18.95
C LEU A 211 -4.32 16.15 17.94
N SER A 212 -5.31 15.72 17.14
CA SER A 212 -5.99 16.59 16.16
C SER A 212 -6.57 17.84 16.82
N LEU A 213 -7.24 17.69 17.97
CA LEU A 213 -7.83 18.79 18.72
C LEU A 213 -6.77 19.75 19.28
N ILE A 214 -5.72 19.21 19.91
CA ILE A 214 -4.66 20.03 20.54
C ILE A 214 -3.89 20.85 19.52
N TYR A 215 -3.51 20.22 18.40
CA TYR A 215 -2.69 20.85 17.36
C TYR A 215 -3.50 21.54 16.27
N ASN A 216 -4.83 21.49 16.33
CA ASN A 216 -5.74 22.06 15.35
C ASN A 216 -5.38 21.62 13.92
N ARG A 217 -5.17 20.32 13.73
CA ARG A 217 -4.86 19.69 12.45
C ARG A 217 -5.96 18.70 12.06
N PRO A 218 -6.16 18.44 10.75
CA PRO A 218 -7.16 17.47 10.29
C PRO A 218 -7.02 16.11 10.95
N PHE A 219 -8.15 15.51 11.30
CA PHE A 219 -8.28 14.11 11.71
C PHE A 219 -8.74 13.27 10.51
N ILE A 220 -8.03 12.16 10.26
CA ILE A 220 -8.31 11.25 9.16
C ILE A 220 -8.55 9.84 9.72
N LYS A 221 -9.78 9.37 9.56
CA LYS A 221 -10.12 7.97 9.87
C LYS A 221 -9.77 7.07 8.67
N VAL A 222 -9.05 6.00 8.90
CA VAL A 222 -8.62 5.07 7.85
C VAL A 222 -9.23 3.70 8.09
N ASN A 223 -9.77 3.08 7.04
CA ASN A 223 -10.14 1.69 7.07
C ASN A 223 -8.86 0.83 7.02
N HIS A 224 -8.74 -0.16 7.91
CA HIS A 224 -7.57 -1.05 8.02
C HIS A 224 -7.20 -1.71 6.69
N MET A 225 -8.21 -2.20 5.94
CA MET A 225 -7.98 -2.84 4.65
C MET A 225 -7.46 -1.87 3.59
N MET A 226 -7.89 -0.60 3.66
CA MET A 226 -7.32 0.48 2.85
C MET A 226 -5.83 0.66 3.17
N GLY A 227 -5.47 0.61 4.46
CA GLY A 227 -4.07 0.61 4.88
C GLY A 227 -3.26 -0.47 4.16
N HIS A 228 -3.69 -1.71 4.21
CA HIS A 228 -3.02 -2.82 3.54
C HIS A 228 -2.86 -2.60 2.02
N ILE A 229 -3.88 -2.10 1.33
CA ILE A 229 -3.79 -1.77 -0.10
C ILE A 229 -2.69 -0.73 -0.32
N TYR A 230 -2.74 0.38 0.42
CA TYR A 230 -1.81 1.51 0.23
C TYR A 230 -0.41 1.30 0.80
N ALA A 231 -0.16 0.22 1.57
CA ALA A 231 1.20 -0.23 1.87
C ALA A 231 2.04 -0.43 0.59
N ASN A 232 1.40 -0.78 -0.53
CA ASN A 232 2.04 -0.89 -1.85
C ASN A 232 2.54 0.45 -2.43
N ASN A 233 2.11 1.58 -1.86
CA ASN A 233 2.54 2.91 -2.30
C ASN A 233 3.87 3.33 -1.69
N ILE A 234 4.31 2.63 -0.63
CA ILE A 234 5.57 2.95 0.05
C ILE A 234 6.76 2.55 -0.83
N GLY A 235 7.53 3.55 -1.24
CA GLY A 235 8.67 3.38 -2.15
C GLY A 235 8.31 3.10 -3.61
N ASN A 236 7.01 3.01 -3.95
CA ASN A 236 6.49 2.76 -5.29
C ASN A 236 5.30 3.67 -5.59
N ASN A 237 4.91 3.73 -6.86
CA ASN A 237 3.66 4.35 -7.27
C ASN A 237 2.71 3.29 -7.81
N MET A 238 1.56 3.13 -7.20
CA MET A 238 0.51 2.24 -7.70
C MET A 238 -0.04 2.77 -9.03
N SER A 239 -0.27 1.88 -9.98
CA SER A 239 -0.82 2.21 -11.29
C SER A 239 -2.23 1.64 -11.44
N TYR A 240 -3.17 2.45 -11.91
CA TYR A 240 -4.57 2.09 -12.09
C TYR A 240 -4.90 1.91 -13.60
N PRO A 241 -5.91 1.09 -13.96
CA PRO A 241 -6.69 0.23 -13.06
C PRO A 241 -5.88 -0.95 -12.51
N LEU A 242 -6.22 -1.41 -11.31
CA LEU A 242 -5.56 -2.54 -10.65
C LEU A 242 -6.55 -3.50 -9.99
N LEU A 243 -6.10 -4.73 -9.77
CA LEU A 243 -6.73 -5.68 -8.88
C LEU A 243 -5.88 -5.80 -7.60
N ALA A 244 -6.51 -5.73 -6.43
CA ALA A 244 -5.86 -5.97 -5.15
C ALA A 244 -6.26 -7.35 -4.60
N LEU A 245 -5.30 -8.23 -4.35
CA LEU A 245 -5.47 -9.45 -3.59
C LEU A 245 -5.08 -9.17 -2.15
N ILE A 246 -6.06 -9.12 -1.27
CA ILE A 246 -5.86 -8.88 0.16
C ILE A 246 -5.95 -10.21 0.89
N VAL A 247 -4.87 -10.59 1.58
CA VAL A 247 -4.75 -11.86 2.31
C VAL A 247 -4.18 -11.61 3.70
N SER A 248 -5.03 -11.66 4.70
CA SER A 248 -4.66 -11.40 6.10
C SER A 248 -5.24 -12.46 7.05
N GLY A 249 -5.07 -12.26 8.36
CA GLY A 249 -5.67 -13.12 9.38
C GLY A 249 -7.19 -13.13 9.34
N GLY A 250 -7.82 -12.00 9.02
CA GLY A 250 -9.27 -11.84 9.01
C GLY A 250 -9.92 -11.67 7.64
N HIS A 251 -9.15 -11.49 6.58
CA HIS A 251 -9.68 -11.14 5.26
C HIS A 251 -9.02 -11.93 4.13
N THR A 252 -9.81 -12.26 3.12
CA THR A 252 -9.34 -12.79 1.83
C THR A 252 -10.24 -12.25 0.75
N ASP A 253 -9.82 -11.14 0.14
CA ASP A 253 -10.64 -10.34 -0.76
C ASP A 253 -9.92 -10.04 -2.07
N LEU A 254 -10.68 -9.95 -3.14
CA LEU A 254 -10.29 -9.43 -4.44
C LEU A 254 -11.05 -8.13 -4.69
N ILE A 255 -10.31 -7.03 -4.78
CA ILE A 255 -10.88 -5.69 -4.96
C ILE A 255 -10.34 -5.12 -6.26
N TYR A 256 -11.24 -4.71 -7.15
CA TYR A 256 -10.91 -3.96 -8.35
C TYR A 256 -10.95 -2.47 -8.06
N MET A 257 -9.93 -1.75 -8.52
CA MET A 257 -9.81 -0.31 -8.36
C MET A 257 -9.52 0.31 -9.73
N GLU A 258 -10.50 1.05 -10.26
CA GLU A 258 -10.33 1.82 -11.49
C GLU A 258 -9.48 3.08 -11.29
N SER A 259 -9.54 3.65 -10.09
CA SER A 259 -8.77 4.81 -9.64
C SER A 259 -8.42 4.70 -8.15
N GLU A 260 -7.66 5.65 -7.62
CA GLU A 260 -7.28 5.67 -6.20
C GLU A 260 -8.47 5.75 -5.23
N THR A 261 -9.66 6.14 -5.68
CA THR A 261 -10.86 6.27 -4.86
C THR A 261 -12.02 5.37 -5.30
N SER A 262 -11.82 4.51 -6.30
CA SER A 262 -12.85 3.57 -6.77
C SER A 262 -12.58 2.19 -6.19
N ILE A 263 -13.58 1.60 -5.53
CA ILE A 263 -13.48 0.29 -4.87
C ILE A 263 -14.66 -0.57 -5.28
N GLU A 264 -14.35 -1.74 -5.86
CA GLU A 264 -15.34 -2.75 -6.22
C GLU A 264 -14.87 -4.13 -5.74
N TYR A 265 -15.67 -4.77 -4.88
CA TYR A 265 -15.41 -6.15 -4.47
C TYR A 265 -15.78 -7.10 -5.59
N VAL A 266 -14.79 -7.80 -6.14
CA VAL A 266 -14.98 -8.78 -7.23
C VAL A 266 -14.87 -10.22 -6.76
N GLY A 267 -14.44 -10.45 -5.52
CA GLY A 267 -14.38 -11.74 -4.85
C GLY A 267 -14.04 -11.58 -3.38
N GLN A 268 -14.52 -12.51 -2.56
CA GLN A 268 -14.26 -12.52 -1.11
C GLN A 268 -14.34 -13.95 -0.56
N THR A 269 -13.78 -14.16 0.64
CA THR A 269 -14.02 -15.46 1.30
C THR A 269 -15.47 -15.55 1.79
N LEU A 270 -16.05 -16.75 1.65
CA LEU A 270 -17.41 -17.06 2.10
C LEU A 270 -17.42 -17.63 3.53
N ASP A 271 -16.24 -17.93 4.06
CA ASP A 271 -16.07 -18.53 5.39
C ASP A 271 -14.76 -18.07 6.05
N ASP A 272 -13.85 -18.97 6.41
CA ASP A 272 -12.58 -18.63 7.04
C ASP A 272 -11.69 -17.78 6.10
N ALA A 273 -10.99 -16.79 6.65
CA ALA A 273 -9.91 -16.13 5.95
C ALA A 273 -8.69 -17.07 5.80
N VAL A 274 -7.87 -16.82 4.78
CA VAL A 274 -6.71 -17.67 4.50
C VAL A 274 -5.72 -17.72 5.68
N GLY A 275 -5.43 -16.58 6.33
CA GLY A 275 -4.52 -16.53 7.47
C GLY A 275 -5.08 -17.27 8.68
N GLU A 276 -6.38 -17.13 8.96
CA GLU A 276 -7.07 -17.90 10.00
C GLU A 276 -7.00 -19.41 9.71
N CYS A 277 -7.09 -19.81 8.45
CA CYS A 277 -6.94 -21.20 8.04
C CYS A 277 -5.54 -21.73 8.33
N PHE A 278 -4.47 -20.94 8.06
CA PHE A 278 -3.10 -21.28 8.45
C PHE A 278 -2.95 -21.48 9.95
N ASP A 279 -3.51 -20.59 10.77
CA ASP A 279 -3.46 -20.70 12.23
C ASP A 279 -4.19 -21.93 12.75
N LYS A 280 -5.35 -22.26 12.14
CA LYS A 280 -6.13 -23.45 12.51
C LYS A 280 -5.39 -24.75 12.17
N VAL A 281 -4.73 -24.82 11.00
CA VAL A 281 -3.93 -25.98 10.60
C VAL A 281 -2.66 -26.10 11.46
N ALA A 282 -1.99 -25.01 11.75
CA ALA A 282 -0.84 -24.97 12.65
C ALA A 282 -1.14 -25.61 14.02
N ARG A 283 -2.31 -25.30 14.60
CA ARG A 283 -2.76 -25.90 15.87
C ARG A 283 -2.95 -27.42 15.79
N ILE A 284 -3.40 -27.95 14.65
CA ILE A 284 -3.59 -29.40 14.45
C ILE A 284 -2.26 -30.14 14.50
N VAL A 285 -1.19 -29.52 14.00
CA VAL A 285 0.19 -30.04 14.01
C VAL A 285 1.03 -29.46 15.15
N ASN A 286 0.40 -28.95 16.20
CA ASN A 286 1.02 -28.44 17.42
C ASN A 286 2.09 -27.34 17.19
N LEU A 287 1.96 -26.56 16.13
CA LEU A 287 2.80 -25.40 15.88
C LEU A 287 2.32 -24.18 16.70
N PRO A 288 3.25 -23.33 17.15
CA PRO A 288 2.89 -22.15 17.92
C PRO A 288 2.23 -21.07 17.07
N TYR A 289 1.52 -20.16 17.74
CA TYR A 289 1.03 -18.91 17.13
C TYR A 289 2.18 -17.91 16.90
N PRO A 290 2.19 -17.13 15.79
CA PRO A 290 1.27 -17.22 14.65
C PRO A 290 1.55 -18.42 13.75
N GLY A 291 0.48 -19.05 13.26
CA GLY A 291 0.57 -20.29 12.50
C GLY A 291 1.19 -20.14 11.12
N GLY A 292 0.86 -19.07 10.40
CA GLY A 292 1.32 -18.85 9.02
C GLY A 292 2.82 -19.02 8.81
N PRO A 293 3.69 -18.25 9.50
CA PRO A 293 5.14 -18.37 9.37
C PRO A 293 5.70 -19.75 9.77
N ASN A 294 5.08 -20.40 10.78
CA ASN A 294 5.51 -21.69 11.25
C ASN A 294 5.15 -22.80 10.26
N VAL A 295 3.96 -22.76 9.66
CA VAL A 295 3.56 -23.67 8.57
C VAL A 295 4.45 -23.48 7.35
N GLU A 296 4.72 -22.25 6.92
CA GLU A 296 5.64 -21.95 5.81
C GLU A 296 7.02 -22.56 6.03
N LYS A 297 7.60 -22.34 7.22
CA LYS A 297 8.92 -22.87 7.57
C LYS A 297 8.97 -24.39 7.52
N LEU A 298 7.92 -25.07 8.03
CA LEU A 298 7.87 -26.53 8.04
C LEU A 298 7.65 -27.09 6.64
N ALA A 299 6.80 -26.44 5.84
CA ALA A 299 6.52 -26.81 4.47
C ALA A 299 7.75 -26.80 3.54
N LEU A 300 8.79 -26.01 3.84
CA LEU A 300 10.03 -25.97 3.05
C LEU A 300 10.74 -27.32 2.97
N ASN A 301 10.62 -28.18 3.99
CA ASN A 301 11.26 -29.48 4.06
C ASN A 301 10.35 -30.61 3.58
N GLY A 302 9.04 -30.32 3.41
CA GLY A 302 8.03 -31.30 3.07
C GLY A 302 7.85 -31.53 1.57
N LYS A 303 7.08 -32.57 1.26
CA LYS A 303 6.64 -32.91 -0.09
C LYS A 303 5.12 -32.88 -0.16
N ASP A 304 4.58 -32.57 -1.32
CA ASP A 304 3.13 -32.60 -1.58
C ASP A 304 2.63 -34.06 -1.76
N THR A 305 2.44 -34.77 -0.64
CA THR A 305 2.08 -36.18 -0.61
C THR A 305 0.67 -36.44 -0.10
N TYR A 306 0.07 -35.51 0.63
CA TYR A 306 -1.28 -35.65 1.15
C TYR A 306 -2.31 -35.09 0.20
N PRO A 307 -3.35 -35.87 -0.20
CA PRO A 307 -4.42 -35.37 -1.05
C PRO A 307 -5.22 -34.29 -0.35
N MET A 308 -5.31 -33.11 -0.93
CA MET A 308 -6.12 -32.00 -0.42
C MET A 308 -7.38 -31.83 -1.26
N PRO A 309 -8.50 -31.33 -0.68
CA PRO A 309 -9.72 -31.12 -1.43
C PRO A 309 -9.56 -29.97 -2.43
N ASN A 310 -10.32 -30.03 -3.50
CA ASN A 310 -10.47 -28.87 -4.37
C ASN A 310 -11.25 -27.77 -3.64
N LEU A 311 -10.63 -26.61 -3.48
CA LEU A 311 -11.24 -25.48 -2.81
C LEU A 311 -12.14 -24.72 -3.79
N LEU A 312 -13.41 -24.58 -3.46
CA LEU A 312 -14.49 -23.88 -4.18
C LEU A 312 -14.26 -23.75 -5.70
N SER A 313 -14.75 -24.74 -6.48
CA SER A 313 -14.57 -24.82 -7.94
C SER A 313 -15.84 -24.48 -8.71
N ASP A 314 -16.63 -23.52 -8.23
CA ASP A 314 -17.93 -23.11 -8.76
C ASP A 314 -17.88 -22.10 -9.92
N GLY A 315 -16.69 -21.74 -10.40
CA GLY A 315 -16.47 -20.73 -11.43
C GLY A 315 -16.61 -19.28 -10.93
N SER A 316 -16.88 -19.07 -9.63
CA SER A 316 -16.85 -17.74 -9.01
C SER A 316 -15.43 -17.29 -8.69
N THR A 317 -15.27 -16.01 -8.39
CA THR A 317 -14.03 -15.41 -7.88
C THR A 317 -13.93 -15.45 -6.35
N ASN A 318 -14.94 -16.02 -5.67
CA ASN A 318 -14.96 -16.15 -4.22
C ASN A 318 -14.04 -17.28 -3.73
N PHE A 319 -13.64 -17.20 -2.47
CA PHE A 319 -12.83 -18.19 -1.78
C PHE A 319 -13.66 -18.94 -0.73
N SER A 320 -13.19 -20.13 -0.34
CA SER A 320 -13.68 -20.89 0.80
C SER A 320 -12.56 -21.77 1.33
N PHE A 321 -12.22 -21.63 2.60
CA PHE A 321 -11.11 -22.35 3.24
C PHE A 321 -11.54 -23.24 4.42
N SER A 322 -12.78 -23.15 4.91
CA SER A 322 -13.25 -23.94 6.05
C SER A 322 -13.20 -25.46 5.79
N GLY A 323 -13.42 -25.87 4.53
CA GLY A 323 -13.40 -27.27 4.12
C GLY A 323 -12.02 -27.92 4.25
N ILE A 324 -10.94 -27.18 3.98
CA ILE A 324 -9.57 -27.74 4.08
C ILE A 324 -9.17 -28.01 5.53
N LYS A 325 -9.58 -27.13 6.47
CA LYS A 325 -9.38 -27.37 7.91
C LYS A 325 -10.02 -28.68 8.34
N SER A 326 -11.31 -28.88 8.01
CA SER A 326 -12.04 -30.09 8.38
C SER A 326 -11.40 -31.33 7.75
N HIS A 327 -10.90 -31.21 6.52
CA HIS A 327 -10.18 -32.29 5.85
C HIS A 327 -8.89 -32.65 6.60
N VAL A 328 -8.07 -31.65 6.96
CA VAL A 328 -6.81 -31.89 7.71
C VAL A 328 -7.06 -32.53 9.06
N VAL A 329 -8.11 -32.10 9.81
CA VAL A 329 -8.51 -32.73 11.07
C VAL A 329 -8.84 -34.20 10.84
N ASN A 330 -9.68 -34.50 9.85
CA ASN A 330 -10.11 -35.87 9.54
C ASN A 330 -8.93 -36.74 9.08
N LEU A 331 -8.04 -36.19 8.27
CA LEU A 331 -6.82 -36.87 7.81
C LEU A 331 -5.96 -37.25 9.03
N ALA A 332 -5.69 -36.29 9.91
CA ALA A 332 -4.91 -36.50 11.13
C ALA A 332 -5.53 -37.60 12.02
N HIS A 333 -6.85 -37.57 12.19
CA HIS A 333 -7.57 -38.55 12.97
C HIS A 333 -7.52 -39.97 12.35
N ASN A 334 -7.73 -40.06 11.04
CA ASN A 334 -7.70 -41.31 10.30
C ASN A 334 -6.33 -42.00 10.31
N GLU A 335 -5.24 -41.23 10.11
CA GLU A 335 -3.89 -41.79 10.18
C GLU A 335 -3.55 -42.27 11.59
N LYS A 336 -3.94 -41.52 12.62
CA LYS A 336 -3.79 -41.95 14.02
C LYS A 336 -4.56 -43.25 14.32
N GLN A 337 -5.77 -43.39 13.80
CA GLN A 337 -6.57 -44.64 13.96
C GLN A 337 -5.91 -45.85 13.25
N ARG A 338 -5.23 -45.61 12.13
CA ARG A 338 -4.47 -46.64 11.40
C ARG A 338 -3.15 -46.99 12.07
N GLY A 339 -2.81 -46.34 13.17
CA GLY A 339 -1.52 -46.51 13.87
C GLY A 339 -0.34 -45.83 13.18
N ASN A 340 -0.62 -44.93 12.21
CA ASN A 340 0.40 -44.13 11.51
C ASN A 340 0.62 -42.80 12.21
N SER A 341 1.83 -42.25 12.09
CA SER A 341 2.12 -40.87 12.40
C SER A 341 2.03 -40.03 11.12
N ILE A 342 1.45 -38.83 11.23
CA ILE A 342 1.50 -37.86 10.13
C ILE A 342 2.91 -37.29 10.02
N ASN A 343 3.41 -37.18 8.81
CA ASN A 343 4.57 -36.33 8.51
C ASN A 343 4.09 -34.87 8.45
N GLU A 344 4.41 -34.08 9.48
CA GLU A 344 3.94 -32.70 9.64
C GLU A 344 4.50 -31.79 8.54
N GLU A 345 5.74 -32.03 8.06
CA GLU A 345 6.37 -31.29 6.98
C GLU A 345 5.61 -31.49 5.66
N ASP A 346 5.31 -32.73 5.31
CA ASP A 346 4.55 -33.08 4.12
C ASP A 346 3.11 -32.55 4.17
N LEU A 347 2.48 -32.63 5.34
CA LEU A 347 1.13 -32.09 5.52
C LEU A 347 1.09 -30.57 5.35
N CYS A 348 2.03 -29.85 5.95
CA CYS A 348 2.17 -28.41 5.79
C CYS A 348 2.45 -28.02 4.32
N CYS A 349 3.30 -28.79 3.62
CA CYS A 349 3.57 -28.57 2.21
C CYS A 349 2.32 -28.77 1.35
N SER A 350 1.61 -29.88 1.52
CA SER A 350 0.39 -30.18 0.77
C SER A 350 -0.72 -29.19 1.02
N PHE A 351 -0.89 -28.76 2.29
CA PHE A 351 -1.83 -27.72 2.67
C PHE A 351 -1.50 -26.37 1.99
N GLN A 352 -0.26 -25.92 2.11
CA GLN A 352 0.18 -24.65 1.51
C GLN A 352 0.02 -24.65 -0.01
N ASN A 353 0.33 -25.77 -0.68
CA ASN A 353 0.12 -25.93 -2.12
C ASN A 353 -1.35 -25.80 -2.51
N ALA A 354 -2.27 -26.47 -1.79
CA ALA A 354 -3.69 -26.41 -2.09
C ALA A 354 -4.27 -25.01 -1.92
N VAL A 355 -3.91 -24.31 -0.84
CA VAL A 355 -4.31 -22.91 -0.61
C VAL A 355 -3.76 -22.00 -1.70
N THR A 356 -2.48 -22.11 -2.01
CA THR A 356 -1.82 -21.30 -3.03
C THR A 356 -2.46 -21.49 -4.41
N LYS A 357 -2.77 -22.72 -4.78
CA LYS A 357 -3.46 -23.04 -6.04
C LYS A 357 -4.82 -22.36 -6.12
N SER A 358 -5.58 -22.32 -5.01
CA SER A 358 -6.85 -21.58 -4.96
C SER A 358 -6.64 -20.09 -5.14
N LEU A 359 -5.70 -19.48 -4.40
CA LEU A 359 -5.40 -18.05 -4.52
C LEU A 359 -5.00 -17.68 -5.96
N VAL A 360 -4.07 -18.42 -6.57
CA VAL A 360 -3.61 -18.19 -7.95
C VAL A 360 -4.76 -18.29 -8.95
N SER A 361 -5.55 -19.38 -8.89
CA SER A 361 -6.62 -19.61 -9.87
C SER A 361 -7.73 -18.58 -9.80
N LYS A 362 -8.17 -18.20 -8.59
CA LYS A 362 -9.23 -17.20 -8.39
C LYS A 362 -8.76 -15.78 -8.73
N THR A 363 -7.51 -15.45 -8.41
CA THR A 363 -6.90 -14.16 -8.79
C THR A 363 -6.80 -14.03 -10.31
N LEU A 364 -6.33 -15.07 -11.01
CA LEU A 364 -6.27 -15.07 -12.48
C LEU A 364 -7.67 -14.93 -13.11
N LEU A 365 -8.66 -15.62 -12.55
CA LEU A 365 -10.05 -15.49 -12.99
C LEU A 365 -10.57 -14.06 -12.82
N ALA A 366 -10.26 -13.40 -11.69
CA ALA A 366 -10.65 -12.02 -11.45
C ALA A 366 -9.94 -11.03 -12.40
N LEU A 367 -8.64 -11.22 -12.64
CA LEU A 367 -7.89 -10.44 -13.62
C LEU A 367 -8.51 -10.54 -15.03
N ASN A 368 -8.88 -11.76 -15.45
CA ASN A 368 -9.53 -11.98 -16.73
C ASN A 368 -10.92 -11.33 -16.82
N LYS A 369 -11.69 -11.33 -15.73
CA LYS A 369 -13.02 -10.69 -15.65
C LYS A 369 -12.95 -9.17 -15.67
N THR A 370 -12.00 -8.58 -14.95
CA THR A 370 -11.85 -7.12 -14.82
C THR A 370 -11.03 -6.50 -15.94
N GLY A 371 -10.19 -7.28 -16.62
CA GLY A 371 -9.24 -6.78 -17.62
C GLY A 371 -8.06 -5.99 -17.00
N ALA A 372 -7.91 -5.98 -15.67
CA ALA A 372 -6.82 -5.29 -15.00
C ALA A 372 -5.45 -5.84 -15.43
N LYS A 373 -4.50 -4.94 -15.67
CA LYS A 373 -3.11 -5.28 -16.04
C LYS A 373 -2.12 -5.08 -14.89
N ASN A 374 -2.60 -4.58 -13.75
CA ASN A 374 -1.82 -4.40 -12.55
C ASN A 374 -2.45 -5.23 -11.44
N LEU A 375 -1.66 -6.03 -10.75
CA LEU A 375 -2.03 -6.78 -9.55
C LEU A 375 -1.18 -6.29 -8.38
N ILE A 376 -1.83 -5.95 -7.29
CA ILE A 376 -1.14 -5.77 -6.01
C ILE A 376 -1.53 -6.88 -5.05
N MET A 377 -0.61 -7.27 -4.17
CA MET A 377 -0.87 -8.20 -3.08
C MET A 377 -0.64 -7.48 -1.75
N ALA A 378 -1.50 -7.72 -0.76
CA ALA A 378 -1.50 -7.00 0.50
C ALA A 378 -1.95 -7.88 1.67
N GLY A 379 -1.65 -7.46 2.90
CA GLY A 379 -2.00 -8.18 4.13
C GLY A 379 -0.89 -9.11 4.63
N GLY A 380 -1.01 -9.57 5.88
CA GLY A 380 0.04 -10.35 6.57
C GLY A 380 0.47 -11.63 5.85
N VAL A 381 -0.48 -12.33 5.18
CA VAL A 381 -0.17 -13.55 4.41
C VAL A 381 0.64 -13.24 3.14
N ALA A 382 0.65 -11.99 2.65
CA ALA A 382 1.52 -11.56 1.59
C ALA A 382 3.02 -11.63 1.94
N SER A 383 3.37 -11.81 3.21
CA SER A 383 4.74 -12.09 3.65
C SER A 383 5.20 -13.52 3.35
N ASN A 384 4.27 -14.48 3.13
CA ASN A 384 4.59 -15.86 2.78
C ASN A 384 5.28 -15.92 1.41
N SER A 385 6.54 -16.39 1.41
CA SER A 385 7.40 -16.36 0.23
C SER A 385 6.91 -17.29 -0.88
N PHE A 386 6.34 -18.45 -0.52
CA PHE A 386 5.84 -19.42 -1.48
C PHE A 386 4.60 -18.89 -2.22
N ILE A 387 3.64 -18.32 -1.49
CA ILE A 387 2.43 -17.72 -2.08
C ILE A 387 2.83 -16.53 -2.96
N ARG A 388 3.70 -15.64 -2.46
CA ARG A 388 4.20 -14.46 -3.18
C ARG A 388 4.84 -14.84 -4.51
N GLU A 389 5.70 -15.84 -4.51
CA GLU A 389 6.40 -16.30 -5.72
C GLU A 389 5.45 -16.98 -6.70
N SER A 390 4.48 -17.76 -6.22
CA SER A 390 3.47 -18.40 -7.06
C SER A 390 2.57 -17.38 -7.77
N ILE A 391 2.16 -16.31 -7.07
CA ILE A 391 1.41 -15.18 -7.66
C ILE A 391 2.28 -14.42 -8.66
N ARG A 392 3.55 -14.14 -8.32
CA ARG A 392 4.50 -13.49 -9.23
C ARG A 392 4.63 -14.25 -10.55
N LYS A 393 4.88 -15.55 -10.47
CA LYS A 393 5.02 -16.42 -11.64
C LYS A 393 3.75 -16.40 -12.51
N MET A 394 2.58 -16.49 -11.90
CA MET A 394 1.30 -16.37 -12.62
C MET A 394 1.19 -15.02 -13.34
N CYS A 395 1.61 -13.93 -12.71
CA CYS A 395 1.59 -12.60 -13.32
C CYS A 395 2.55 -12.51 -14.51
N GLU A 396 3.77 -13.04 -14.39
CA GLU A 396 4.76 -13.06 -15.48
C GLU A 396 4.25 -13.86 -16.67
N GLU A 397 3.67 -15.05 -16.45
CA GLU A 397 3.10 -15.89 -17.49
C GLU A 397 1.91 -15.23 -18.24
N ASN A 398 1.23 -14.27 -17.60
CA ASN A 398 0.06 -13.59 -18.16
C ASN A 398 0.30 -12.12 -18.53
N ASN A 399 1.55 -11.64 -18.49
CA ASN A 399 1.93 -10.24 -18.75
C ASN A 399 1.17 -9.24 -17.87
N ILE A 400 1.05 -9.52 -16.58
CA ILE A 400 0.46 -8.67 -15.54
C ILE A 400 1.59 -8.03 -14.72
N ASN A 401 1.51 -6.73 -14.50
CA ASN A 401 2.43 -6.04 -13.60
C ASN A 401 2.10 -6.43 -12.16
N PHE A 402 3.07 -6.91 -11.41
CA PHE A 402 2.88 -7.35 -10.03
C PHE A 402 3.65 -6.48 -9.03
N SER A 403 2.94 -5.98 -8.01
CA SER A 403 3.52 -5.27 -6.89
C SER A 403 3.09 -5.90 -5.56
N VAL A 404 4.02 -5.92 -4.62
CA VAL A 404 3.79 -6.36 -3.26
C VAL A 404 4.75 -5.59 -2.35
N PRO A 405 4.33 -5.13 -1.15
CA PRO A 405 5.18 -4.36 -0.27
C PRO A 405 6.37 -5.19 0.24
N ASP A 406 7.40 -4.51 0.72
CA ASP A 406 8.42 -5.14 1.54
C ASP A 406 7.77 -5.87 2.73
N LYS A 407 8.36 -6.99 3.15
CA LYS A 407 7.79 -7.85 4.20
C LYS A 407 7.44 -7.09 5.48
N LYS A 408 8.21 -6.08 5.84
CA LYS A 408 7.98 -5.25 7.02
C LYS A 408 6.70 -4.41 6.98
N TYR A 409 6.14 -4.18 5.78
CA TYR A 409 4.89 -3.45 5.56
C TYR A 409 3.68 -4.35 5.27
N CYS A 410 3.88 -5.67 5.21
CA CYS A 410 2.78 -6.62 5.00
C CYS A 410 1.94 -6.86 6.26
N THR A 411 2.56 -6.84 7.45
CA THR A 411 1.89 -6.94 8.75
C THR A 411 1.37 -5.57 9.20
N ASP A 412 0.55 -5.55 10.25
CA ASP A 412 -0.08 -4.34 10.75
C ASP A 412 0.96 -3.32 11.23
N ASN A 413 0.88 -2.11 10.68
CA ASN A 413 1.80 -1.01 10.99
C ASN A 413 1.18 0.36 10.69
N GLY A 414 1.68 1.41 11.36
CA GLY A 414 1.21 2.78 11.15
C GLY A 414 1.54 3.33 9.77
N THR A 415 2.61 2.83 9.09
CA THR A 415 3.03 3.32 7.78
C THR A 415 1.96 3.07 6.72
N MET A 416 1.33 1.90 6.72
CA MET A 416 0.25 1.56 5.81
C MET A 416 -0.97 2.50 6.01
N ILE A 417 -1.24 2.87 7.26
CA ILE A 417 -2.32 3.80 7.60
C ILE A 417 -1.98 5.22 7.14
N GLY A 418 -0.74 5.67 7.32
CA GLY A 418 -0.27 6.97 6.84
C GLY A 418 -0.30 7.09 5.31
N ALA A 419 0.07 6.01 4.60
CA ALA A 419 -0.01 5.96 3.14
C ALA A 419 -1.46 6.10 2.64
N ALA A 420 -2.40 5.37 3.23
CA ALA A 420 -3.83 5.48 2.93
C ALA A 420 -4.40 6.85 3.34
N ALA A 421 -3.99 7.37 4.49
CA ALA A 421 -4.42 8.67 4.98
C ALA A 421 -4.03 9.81 4.03
N TYR A 422 -2.88 9.73 3.37
CA TYR A 422 -2.47 10.74 2.40
C TYR A 422 -3.42 10.82 1.20
N VAL A 423 -3.94 9.68 0.72
CA VAL A 423 -4.94 9.66 -0.34
C VAL A 423 -6.22 10.36 0.12
N LEU A 424 -6.66 10.11 1.35
CA LEU A 424 -7.82 10.77 1.94
C LEU A 424 -7.56 12.27 2.14
N TYR A 425 -6.35 12.64 2.59
CA TYR A 425 -5.92 14.04 2.75
C TYR A 425 -6.00 14.82 1.44
N LYS A 426 -5.43 14.29 0.35
CA LYS A 426 -5.49 14.92 -0.99
C LYS A 426 -6.92 15.14 -1.48
N ASN A 427 -7.83 14.24 -1.09
CA ASN A 427 -9.23 14.29 -1.47
C ASN A 427 -10.12 15.03 -0.44
N ASN A 428 -9.52 15.73 0.54
CA ASN A 428 -10.20 16.47 1.62
C ASN A 428 -11.22 15.60 2.39
N LYS A 429 -10.94 14.30 2.56
CA LYS A 429 -11.79 13.36 3.29
C LYS A 429 -11.42 13.35 4.78
N PHE A 430 -11.76 14.41 5.48
CA PHE A 430 -11.53 14.56 6.91
C PHE A 430 -12.71 14.06 7.73
N ALA A 431 -12.44 13.59 8.94
CA ALA A 431 -13.44 13.06 9.86
C ALA A 431 -13.69 14.02 11.02
N GLY A 432 -14.90 13.98 11.55
CA GLY A 432 -15.25 14.72 12.77
C GLY A 432 -14.82 13.97 14.04
N LEU A 433 -14.67 14.72 15.14
CA LEU A 433 -14.32 14.16 16.46
C LEU A 433 -15.41 13.27 17.06
N ASP A 434 -16.63 13.27 16.49
CA ASP A 434 -17.74 12.36 16.80
C ASP A 434 -17.61 10.96 16.19
N THR A 435 -16.56 10.72 15.39
CA THR A 435 -16.27 9.41 14.79
C THR A 435 -16.12 8.33 15.88
N ASN A 436 -16.75 7.17 15.69
CA ASN A 436 -16.64 6.01 16.57
C ASN A 436 -15.93 4.85 15.87
N ALA A 437 -15.26 4.00 16.66
CA ALA A 437 -14.67 2.76 16.19
C ALA A 437 -15.76 1.75 15.78
N LYS A 438 -15.47 0.91 14.79
CA LYS A 438 -16.37 -0.16 14.33
C LYS A 438 -15.60 -1.47 14.20
N SER A 439 -16.16 -2.55 14.78
CA SER A 439 -15.56 -3.89 14.68
C SER A 439 -15.63 -4.45 13.25
N HIS A 440 -16.64 -4.07 12.49
CA HIS A 440 -16.87 -4.49 11.12
C HIS A 440 -17.30 -3.29 10.27
N GLU A 441 -16.65 -3.11 9.17
CA GLU A 441 -17.06 -2.16 8.11
C GLU A 441 -16.40 -2.58 6.80
N LEU A 442 -17.19 -2.65 5.76
CA LEU A 442 -16.67 -2.87 4.42
C LEU A 442 -15.84 -1.66 3.99
N LEU A 443 -14.83 -1.90 3.20
CA LEU A 443 -14.01 -0.82 2.63
C LEU A 443 -14.87 0.00 1.66
N THR A 444 -15.10 1.25 2.03
CA THR A 444 -15.77 2.28 1.21
C THR A 444 -14.97 3.58 1.35
N LEU A 445 -15.00 4.45 0.33
CA LEU A 445 -14.30 5.75 0.33
C LEU A 445 -15.26 6.93 0.42
#